data_df7cb97f707b6520aaac244f6fb29133
#
_entry.id   df7cb97f707b6520aaac244f6fb29133
#
_cell.length_a   1.000
_cell.length_b   1.000
_cell.length_c   1.000
_cell.angle_alpha   90.00
_cell.angle_beta   90.00
_cell.angle_gamma   90.00
#
_symmetry.space_group_name_H-M   'P 1'
#
loop_
_entity.id
_entity.type
_entity.pdbx_description
1 polymer ?
#
loop_
_entity_poly.entity_id
_entity_poly.type
_entity_poly.pdbx_seq_one_letter_code
_entity_poly.pdbx_strand_id
1 'polypeptide(L)'
;MNKIILKKMACGAVASLICAASMPNFSANVSTVLNASAIDTSSYFYSDFEQGSGDWSARGMGTSVSVDTDNYYFGKKSLFVNGRTDNWNGVQTELDTSIFIPGNTYSFSCAVLQNSNSATDMKMTLQYTLSGQDNYDEVAIATAKSGEWTKLENTSFTIPANAVNLFLYVEAPDSLTDFYIDAASGAVEGTASNVVTGGGTVAGKTSDVTNPSVNNIIGDVNGDGIIDVFDVANAKSLILKQFVGVTVPVAADTNQDGKFDVSDLVLIHQFVIGKINIFPKPPVVTTTTATQQTTITTTTTTKVNGDSSSYMDKIKDTVTINVPSSATAAASNQGTMKSITYYSEYAQRNKKAKVLLPPGYSESEKYPVMYVNHGIFGDENSMISGFNIENMAANLAASGEAEKMIIVFTSMYTSKTSDQPAGMSFNTETTQNYDNFLYDITDSLMPYIEKNFSVKTGRENTAITGFSMGGREALYIGIMRPDVFGYIGAACPAPGITPAQDMFMTHPGNMQESEFKIKDPAYNPYVLMIAGGTNDSVVGTFPEAYHKTLTANNQEHIWISIPGGGHNASCVTPLMYNFIKSAFKS
;
A
#
# COMPACT_ATOMS: atom_id res chain seq x y z
N MET A 1 4.29 30.83 -34.03
CA MET A 1 4.31 30.60 -32.58
C MET A 1 2.90 30.77 -31.99
N ASN A 2 1.86 30.13 -32.50
CA ASN A 2 0.47 30.30 -32.06
C ASN A 2 -0.45 29.12 -32.47
N LYS A 3 0.04 27.88 -32.39
CA LYS A 3 -0.80 26.68 -32.67
C LYS A 3 -0.71 25.56 -31.62
N ILE A 4 0.01 25.76 -30.50
CA ILE A 4 0.19 24.74 -29.48
C ILE A 4 -0.68 25.01 -28.22
N ILE A 5 -1.10 26.25 -28.02
CA ILE A 5 -1.90 26.63 -26.82
C ILE A 5 -3.39 26.26 -26.94
N LEU A 6 -3.93 26.11 -28.17
CA LEU A 6 -5.35 25.77 -28.36
C LEU A 6 -5.71 24.27 -28.23
N LYS A 7 -4.73 23.37 -28.16
CA LYS A 7 -5.00 21.92 -28.01
C LYS A 7 -5.09 21.44 -26.55
N LYS A 8 -4.65 22.22 -25.59
CA LYS A 8 -4.75 21.86 -24.16
C LYS A 8 -6.05 22.33 -23.48
N MET A 9 -6.78 23.24 -24.07
CA MET A 9 -8.08 23.70 -23.55
C MET A 9 -9.30 22.87 -24.03
N ALA A 10 -9.15 22.03 -25.04
CA ALA A 10 -10.27 21.25 -25.59
C ALA A 10 -10.46 19.88 -24.89
N CYS A 11 -9.50 19.40 -24.10
CA CYS A 11 -9.62 18.12 -23.40
C CYS A 11 -10.31 18.21 -22.03
N GLY A 12 -10.31 19.38 -21.39
CA GLY A 12 -10.98 19.59 -20.11
C GLY A 12 -12.51 19.79 -20.19
N ALA A 13 -13.00 20.23 -21.33
CA ALA A 13 -14.44 20.54 -21.52
C ALA A 13 -15.29 19.34 -22.01
N VAL A 14 -14.65 18.27 -22.51
CA VAL A 14 -15.38 17.10 -23.04
C VAL A 14 -15.66 16.06 -21.95
N ALA A 15 -14.86 16.01 -20.90
CA ALA A 15 -15.09 15.09 -19.77
C ALA A 15 -16.28 15.50 -18.88
N SER A 16 -16.61 16.80 -18.83
CA SER A 16 -17.75 17.31 -18.05
C SER A 16 -19.12 17.17 -18.74
N LEU A 17 -19.14 16.92 -20.06
CA LEU A 17 -20.38 16.86 -20.81
C LEU A 17 -20.93 15.44 -21.04
N ILE A 18 -20.15 14.40 -20.80
CA ILE A 18 -20.57 13.00 -20.99
C ILE A 18 -21.24 12.43 -19.74
N CYS A 19 -21.03 13.00 -18.56
CA CYS A 19 -21.74 12.60 -17.34
C CYS A 19 -23.15 13.21 -17.18
N ALA A 20 -23.53 14.21 -17.98
CA ALA A 20 -24.83 14.89 -17.86
C ALA A 20 -25.94 14.30 -18.75
N ALA A 21 -25.65 13.34 -19.64
CA ALA A 21 -26.60 12.88 -20.66
C ALA A 21 -27.30 11.54 -20.38
N SER A 22 -27.08 10.92 -19.19
CA SER A 22 -27.69 9.62 -18.90
C SER A 22 -28.46 9.51 -17.58
N MET A 23 -28.94 10.62 -17.00
CA MET A 23 -29.86 10.55 -15.85
C MET A 23 -31.23 11.16 -16.19
N PRO A 24 -32.33 10.43 -16.01
CA PRO A 24 -33.66 10.99 -16.16
C PRO A 24 -34.02 11.80 -14.90
N ASN A 25 -34.43 13.04 -15.13
CA ASN A 25 -35.23 13.95 -14.28
C ASN A 25 -35.20 13.71 -12.76
N PHE A 26 -34.25 14.34 -12.07
CA PHE A 26 -34.43 14.74 -10.68
C PHE A 26 -34.41 16.27 -10.60
N SER A 27 -35.55 16.84 -10.34
CA SER A 27 -35.73 18.28 -10.17
C SER A 27 -35.18 18.77 -8.85
N ALA A 28 -34.38 19.81 -8.94
CA ALA A 28 -34.15 20.89 -7.96
C ALA A 28 -34.28 20.55 -6.46
N ASN A 29 -33.20 20.00 -5.89
CA ASN A 29 -32.75 20.22 -4.48
C ASN A 29 -31.37 19.59 -4.22
N VAL A 30 -30.53 19.39 -5.23
CA VAL A 30 -29.22 18.73 -5.11
C VAL A 30 -28.07 19.74 -4.97
N SER A 31 -28.34 21.04 -4.99
CA SER A 31 -27.28 22.06 -4.95
C SER A 31 -26.78 22.46 -3.55
N THR A 32 -27.26 21.79 -2.48
CA THR A 32 -26.79 22.05 -1.11
C THR A 32 -26.13 20.85 -0.43
N VAL A 33 -26.01 19.70 -1.08
CA VAL A 33 -25.42 18.48 -0.50
C VAL A 33 -24.09 18.08 -1.16
N LEU A 34 -23.64 18.79 -2.19
CA LEU A 34 -22.37 18.51 -2.87
C LEU A 34 -21.15 19.29 -2.34
N ASN A 35 -21.24 19.86 -1.14
CA ASN A 35 -20.10 20.46 -0.45
C ASN A 35 -19.57 19.61 0.71
N ALA A 36 -19.86 18.31 0.75
CA ALA A 36 -19.05 17.39 1.53
C ALA A 36 -17.77 17.14 0.73
N SER A 37 -16.73 17.90 1.03
CA SER A 37 -15.40 17.78 0.43
C SER A 37 -14.90 16.37 0.64
N ALA A 38 -14.79 15.60 -0.46
CA ALA A 38 -13.87 14.49 -0.47
C ALA A 38 -12.53 15.00 0.09
N ILE A 39 -11.91 14.31 1.06
CA ILE A 39 -10.47 14.45 1.23
C ILE A 39 -9.91 13.96 -0.09
N ASP A 40 -9.42 14.91 -0.82
CA ASP A 40 -8.70 14.66 -2.02
C ASP A 40 -7.43 13.87 -1.65
N THR A 41 -7.14 12.82 -2.40
CA THR A 41 -5.85 12.13 -2.44
C THR A 41 -4.70 13.06 -2.87
N SER A 42 -4.90 14.35 -2.88
CA SER A 42 -4.03 15.45 -3.24
C SER A 42 -3.37 16.15 -2.05
N SER A 43 -3.53 15.68 -0.81
CA SER A 43 -2.74 16.17 0.31
C SER A 43 -1.30 15.67 0.18
N TYR A 44 -0.36 16.59 0.16
CA TYR A 44 1.07 16.29 0.14
C TYR A 44 1.59 15.96 1.54
N PHE A 45 1.00 16.53 2.58
CA PHE A 45 1.17 16.10 3.98
C PHE A 45 -0.11 16.36 4.76
N TYR A 46 -0.30 15.54 5.81
CA TYR A 46 -1.32 15.73 6.85
C TYR A 46 -0.74 15.33 8.19
N SER A 47 -0.82 16.21 9.20
CA SER A 47 -0.27 16.03 10.54
C SER A 47 -1.39 16.08 11.58
N ASP A 48 -1.78 14.91 12.10
CA ASP A 48 -2.75 14.73 13.17
C ASP A 48 -2.09 14.53 14.54
N PHE A 49 -0.77 14.51 14.59
CA PHE A 49 0.09 14.36 15.76
C PHE A 49 -0.15 13.11 16.62
N GLU A 50 -0.93 12.17 16.18
CA GLU A 50 -1.24 10.92 16.90
C GLU A 50 0.02 10.06 17.15
N GLN A 51 1.04 10.18 16.30
CA GLN A 51 2.30 9.46 16.42
C GLN A 51 3.44 10.31 17.00
N GLY A 52 3.20 11.56 17.39
CA GLY A 52 4.19 12.51 17.88
C GLY A 52 4.22 13.80 17.07
N SER A 53 5.30 14.59 17.21
CA SER A 53 5.43 15.87 16.49
C SER A 53 5.71 15.72 14.98
N GLY A 54 6.09 14.53 14.52
CA GLY A 54 6.50 14.33 13.13
C GLY A 54 7.65 15.27 12.75
N ASP A 55 7.54 15.89 11.58
CA ASP A 55 8.51 16.87 11.06
C ASP A 55 8.32 18.28 11.60
N TRP A 56 7.41 18.48 12.57
CA TRP A 56 7.17 19.76 13.22
C TRP A 56 8.12 19.99 14.39
N SER A 57 8.75 21.14 14.43
CA SER A 57 9.74 21.53 15.43
C SER A 57 9.50 22.94 15.98
N ALA A 58 10.06 23.21 17.17
CA ALA A 58 9.99 24.54 17.77
C ALA A 58 10.71 25.58 16.91
N ARG A 59 10.07 26.75 16.74
CA ARG A 59 10.62 27.92 16.08
C ARG A 59 10.92 29.02 17.10
N GLY A 60 12.16 29.47 17.12
CA GLY A 60 12.65 30.54 18.02
C GLY A 60 13.26 30.01 19.31
N MET A 61 14.16 30.84 19.88
CA MET A 61 14.88 30.50 21.11
C MET A 61 13.90 30.45 22.29
N GLY A 62 14.04 29.45 23.14
CA GLY A 62 13.20 29.28 24.34
C GLY A 62 11.85 28.58 24.08
N THR A 63 11.39 28.55 22.82
CA THR A 63 10.15 27.87 22.46
C THR A 63 10.31 26.35 22.56
N SER A 64 9.31 25.68 23.06
CA SER A 64 9.23 24.23 23.10
C SER A 64 7.92 23.72 22.50
N VAL A 65 7.97 22.50 21.98
CA VAL A 65 6.85 21.79 21.38
C VAL A 65 6.74 20.42 22.03
N SER A 66 5.55 20.07 22.49
CA SER A 66 5.26 18.78 23.12
C SER A 66 3.90 18.27 22.69
N VAL A 67 3.73 16.95 22.73
CA VAL A 67 2.41 16.34 22.48
C VAL A 67 1.50 16.60 23.70
N ASP A 68 0.28 17.04 23.43
CA ASP A 68 -0.80 17.20 24.42
C ASP A 68 -1.92 16.19 24.16
N THR A 69 -2.56 15.72 25.22
CA THR A 69 -3.64 14.72 25.17
C THR A 69 -4.96 15.23 25.74
N ASP A 70 -4.98 16.43 26.27
CA ASP A 70 -6.14 17.04 26.91
C ASP A 70 -6.88 18.01 25.97
N ASN A 71 -6.15 18.60 25.02
CA ASN A 71 -6.68 19.50 24.01
C ASN A 71 -6.31 18.93 22.64
N TYR A 72 -7.28 18.53 21.83
CA TYR A 72 -7.04 18.00 20.48
C TYR A 72 -8.23 18.31 19.58
N TYR A 73 -7.92 18.55 18.31
CA TYR A 73 -8.95 18.78 17.30
C TYR A 73 -9.37 17.46 16.67
N PHE A 74 -8.39 16.68 16.25
CA PHE A 74 -8.60 15.36 15.65
C PHE A 74 -7.90 14.28 16.48
N GLY A 75 -8.47 13.06 16.51
CA GLY A 75 -7.88 11.95 17.24
C GLY A 75 -7.91 12.16 18.77
N LYS A 76 -6.74 12.05 19.41
CA LYS A 76 -6.54 12.18 20.87
C LYS A 76 -5.30 12.97 21.24
N LYS A 77 -4.62 13.58 20.28
CA LYS A 77 -3.39 14.33 20.51
C LYS A 77 -3.32 15.56 19.62
N SER A 78 -2.58 16.55 20.11
CA SER A 78 -2.20 17.74 19.38
C SER A 78 -0.76 18.14 19.73
N LEU A 79 -0.22 19.18 19.12
CA LEU A 79 1.03 19.78 19.56
C LEU A 79 0.77 21.03 20.40
N PHE A 80 1.34 21.06 21.59
CA PHE A 80 1.39 22.22 22.46
C PHE A 80 2.67 23.02 22.25
N VAL A 81 2.54 24.31 22.00
CA VAL A 81 3.62 25.27 21.73
C VAL A 81 3.68 26.25 22.91
N ASN A 82 4.80 26.27 23.62
CA ASN A 82 4.95 27.12 24.81
C ASN A 82 6.37 27.71 24.93
N GLY A 83 6.58 28.57 25.93
CA GLY A 83 7.86 29.18 26.21
C GLY A 83 8.30 30.21 25.18
N ARG A 84 7.37 30.80 24.45
CA ARG A 84 7.61 31.81 23.43
C ARG A 84 8.13 33.11 24.07
N THR A 85 9.25 33.63 23.56
CA THR A 85 9.88 34.88 24.03
C THR A 85 9.68 36.05 23.09
N ASP A 86 9.34 35.75 21.84
CA ASP A 86 9.05 36.72 20.79
C ASP A 86 7.76 36.33 20.06
N ASN A 87 7.07 37.28 19.48
CA ASN A 87 5.78 37.06 18.82
C ASN A 87 5.89 36.25 17.53
N TRP A 88 7.07 36.18 16.88
CA TRP A 88 7.35 35.33 15.71
C TRP A 88 7.78 33.91 16.08
N ASN A 89 7.95 33.60 17.38
CA ASN A 89 8.21 32.26 17.82
C ASN A 89 6.95 31.38 17.65
N GLY A 90 7.13 30.10 17.42
CA GLY A 90 6.01 29.19 17.20
C GLY A 90 6.44 27.76 16.89
N VAL A 91 5.77 27.14 15.96
CA VAL A 91 6.06 25.78 15.51
C VAL A 91 6.13 25.76 13.99
N GLN A 92 7.10 25.02 13.43
CA GLN A 92 7.41 25.02 12.00
C GLN A 92 7.63 23.60 11.45
N THR A 93 7.40 23.46 10.14
CA THR A 93 7.83 22.32 9.33
C THR A 93 8.52 22.81 8.06
N GLU A 94 9.52 22.09 7.57
CA GLU A 94 10.15 22.34 6.28
C GLU A 94 9.29 21.79 5.15
N LEU A 95 9.13 22.55 4.08
CA LEU A 95 8.42 22.11 2.88
C LEU A 95 9.41 21.62 1.82
N ASP A 96 9.27 20.38 1.40
CA ASP A 96 10.10 19.80 0.33
C ASP A 96 9.82 20.52 -1.01
N THR A 97 10.83 21.20 -1.56
CA THR A 97 10.73 21.93 -2.83
C THR A 97 10.55 21.04 -4.05
N SER A 98 10.70 19.73 -3.92
CA SER A 98 10.35 18.77 -4.98
C SER A 98 8.83 18.53 -5.07
N ILE A 99 8.10 18.81 -3.98
CA ILE A 99 6.65 18.70 -3.84
C ILE A 99 6.01 20.08 -3.92
N PHE A 100 6.48 21.00 -3.09
CA PHE A 100 6.01 22.39 -3.03
C PHE A 100 6.87 23.26 -3.95
N ILE A 101 6.60 23.14 -5.25
CA ILE A 101 7.42 23.77 -6.30
C ILE A 101 7.20 25.29 -6.31
N PRO A 102 8.26 26.11 -6.15
CA PRO A 102 8.16 27.57 -6.23
C PRO A 102 7.56 28.05 -7.55
N GLY A 103 6.60 28.96 -7.45
CA GLY A 103 5.81 29.47 -8.58
C GLY A 103 4.47 28.75 -8.76
N ASN A 104 4.21 27.66 -8.06
CA ASN A 104 2.93 26.95 -8.07
C ASN A 104 2.05 27.34 -6.87
N THR A 105 0.76 27.06 -6.97
CA THR A 105 -0.27 27.38 -5.98
C THR A 105 -0.71 26.12 -5.24
N TYR A 106 -0.93 26.25 -3.92
CA TYR A 106 -1.25 25.17 -3.01
C TYR A 106 -2.32 25.59 -2.01
N SER A 107 -2.96 24.60 -1.37
CA SER A 107 -3.81 24.77 -0.21
C SER A 107 -3.03 24.46 1.06
N PHE A 108 -3.17 25.31 2.09
CA PHE A 108 -2.63 25.06 3.42
C PHE A 108 -3.71 25.27 4.47
N SER A 109 -3.76 24.41 5.48
CA SER A 109 -4.69 24.55 6.60
C SER A 109 -4.12 23.99 7.90
N CYS A 110 -4.68 24.47 9.04
CA CYS A 110 -4.34 24.00 10.38
C CYS A 110 -5.48 24.35 11.35
N ALA A 111 -5.77 23.49 12.33
CA ALA A 111 -6.54 23.84 13.51
C ALA A 111 -5.61 24.45 14.56
N VAL A 112 -6.01 25.58 15.16
CA VAL A 112 -5.27 26.25 16.25
C VAL A 112 -6.18 26.49 17.46
N LEU A 113 -5.65 26.33 18.66
CA LEU A 113 -6.34 26.60 19.92
C LEU A 113 -5.43 27.45 20.82
N GLN A 114 -6.01 28.43 21.49
CA GLN A 114 -5.34 29.15 22.58
C GLN A 114 -6.28 29.24 23.80
N ASN A 115 -5.69 29.31 25.00
CA ASN A 115 -6.41 29.33 26.26
C ASN A 115 -6.13 30.61 27.09
N SER A 116 -5.71 31.71 26.44
CA SER A 116 -5.50 33.01 27.11
C SER A 116 -6.82 33.68 27.48
N ASN A 117 -6.77 34.77 28.23
CA ASN A 117 -7.96 35.47 28.70
C ASN A 117 -8.65 36.32 27.61
N SER A 118 -8.07 36.45 26.43
CA SER A 118 -8.61 37.28 25.33
C SER A 118 -8.45 36.57 24.00
N ALA A 119 -9.26 36.96 23.02
CA ALA A 119 -9.07 36.54 21.65
C ALA A 119 -7.72 37.06 21.13
N THR A 120 -7.04 36.26 20.33
CA THR A 120 -5.71 36.57 19.78
C THR A 120 -5.64 36.14 18.32
N ASP A 121 -4.94 36.90 17.49
CA ASP A 121 -4.71 36.49 16.12
C ASP A 121 -3.68 35.36 16.07
N MET A 122 -4.04 34.31 15.33
CA MET A 122 -3.18 33.20 15.01
C MET A 122 -2.87 33.25 13.51
N LYS A 123 -1.63 33.05 13.15
CA LYS A 123 -1.17 33.21 11.77
C LYS A 123 -0.33 32.03 11.31
N MET A 124 -0.59 31.60 10.10
CA MET A 124 0.26 30.68 9.34
C MET A 124 1.08 31.49 8.35
N THR A 125 2.38 31.33 8.36
CA THR A 125 3.34 32.10 7.56
C THR A 125 4.27 31.17 6.80
N LEU A 126 4.59 31.50 5.56
CA LEU A 126 5.67 30.89 4.80
C LEU A 126 6.92 31.73 4.91
N GLN A 127 8.00 31.19 5.50
CA GLN A 127 9.35 31.73 5.37
C GLN A 127 10.01 31.09 4.15
N TYR A 128 10.73 31.90 3.37
CA TYR A 128 11.50 31.41 2.23
C TYR A 128 12.69 32.35 1.97
N THR A 129 13.73 31.80 1.33
CA THR A 129 14.87 32.59 0.89
C THR A 129 14.73 32.94 -0.60
N LEU A 130 14.79 34.24 -0.94
CA LEU A 130 14.80 34.73 -2.33
C LEU A 130 15.97 35.67 -2.53
N SER A 131 16.82 35.39 -3.54
CA SER A 131 18.04 36.18 -3.82
C SER A 131 18.96 36.33 -2.60
N GLY A 132 19.02 35.32 -1.73
CA GLY A 132 19.85 35.31 -0.53
C GLY A 132 19.29 36.08 0.65
N GLN A 133 18.04 36.54 0.59
CA GLN A 133 17.33 37.23 1.67
C GLN A 133 16.12 36.40 2.11
N ASP A 134 15.92 36.31 3.43
CA ASP A 134 14.73 35.70 3.99
C ASP A 134 13.52 36.61 3.87
N ASN A 135 12.41 36.03 3.47
CA ASN A 135 11.12 36.72 3.29
C ASN A 135 10.05 35.91 4.03
N TYR A 136 8.93 36.57 4.37
CA TYR A 136 7.87 36.04 5.21
C TYR A 136 6.53 36.48 4.64
N ASP A 137 5.78 35.52 4.03
CA ASP A 137 4.49 35.81 3.46
C ASP A 137 3.38 35.16 4.31
N GLU A 138 2.33 35.93 4.58
CA GLU A 138 1.15 35.44 5.28
C GLU A 138 0.41 34.42 4.40
N VAL A 139 0.27 33.20 4.90
CA VAL A 139 -0.52 32.16 4.27
C VAL A 139 -1.99 32.28 4.69
N ALA A 140 -2.25 32.34 6.00
CA ALA A 140 -3.58 32.49 6.57
C ALA A 140 -3.52 33.16 7.93
N ILE A 141 -4.55 33.92 8.28
CA ILE A 141 -4.72 34.54 9.60
C ILE A 141 -6.17 34.41 10.06
N ALA A 142 -6.37 34.17 11.36
CA ALA A 142 -7.70 34.16 12.00
C ALA A 142 -7.62 34.53 13.48
N THR A 143 -8.64 35.22 13.97
CA THR A 143 -8.75 35.55 15.41
C THR A 143 -9.30 34.34 16.17
N ALA A 144 -8.46 33.71 16.98
CA ALA A 144 -8.80 32.57 17.83
C ALA A 144 -9.35 33.05 19.19
N LYS A 145 -10.57 32.63 19.53
CA LYS A 145 -11.15 32.86 20.86
C LYS A 145 -10.54 31.89 21.88
N SER A 146 -10.50 32.33 23.13
CA SER A 146 -10.03 31.48 24.23
C SER A 146 -10.83 30.19 24.34
N GLY A 147 -10.12 29.07 24.33
CA GLY A 147 -10.69 27.72 24.46
C GLY A 147 -11.66 27.33 23.35
N GLU A 148 -11.40 27.79 22.13
CA GLU A 148 -12.15 27.41 20.93
C GLU A 148 -11.15 27.10 19.81
N TRP A 149 -11.20 25.89 19.25
CA TRP A 149 -10.42 25.55 18.08
C TRP A 149 -10.84 26.43 16.90
N THR A 150 -9.89 27.00 16.24
CA THR A 150 -10.08 27.95 15.12
C THR A 150 -9.36 27.44 13.88
N LYS A 151 -10.01 27.54 12.72
CA LYS A 151 -9.42 27.17 11.45
C LYS A 151 -8.52 28.29 10.90
N LEU A 152 -7.29 27.94 10.55
CA LEU A 152 -6.44 28.69 9.62
C LEU A 152 -6.49 27.98 8.27
N GLU A 153 -6.81 28.66 7.19
CA GLU A 153 -6.90 28.07 5.87
C GLU A 153 -6.66 29.09 4.75
N ASN A 154 -5.90 28.67 3.74
CA ASN A 154 -5.81 29.33 2.45
C ASN A 154 -5.77 28.24 1.37
N THR A 155 -6.80 28.16 0.56
CA THR A 155 -6.93 27.13 -0.48
C THR A 155 -6.26 27.50 -1.80
N SER A 156 -5.63 28.70 -1.90
CA SER A 156 -5.00 29.18 -3.14
C SER A 156 -3.80 30.09 -2.82
N PHE A 157 -2.81 29.56 -2.11
CA PHE A 157 -1.57 30.27 -1.79
C PHE A 157 -0.49 29.94 -2.82
N THR A 158 0.05 30.96 -3.51
CA THR A 158 1.14 30.80 -4.47
C THR A 158 2.50 30.93 -3.79
N ILE A 159 3.32 29.90 -3.81
CA ILE A 159 4.71 29.99 -3.33
C ILE A 159 5.50 30.87 -4.31
N PRO A 160 6.24 31.89 -3.84
CA PRO A 160 6.98 32.80 -4.72
C PRO A 160 7.96 32.06 -5.64
N ALA A 161 8.00 32.46 -6.91
CA ALA A 161 8.88 31.84 -7.89
C ALA A 161 10.36 32.01 -7.50
N ASN A 162 11.14 30.93 -7.68
CA ASN A 162 12.56 30.84 -7.32
C ASN A 162 12.85 30.95 -5.79
N ALA A 163 11.85 30.79 -4.94
CA ALA A 163 12.02 30.64 -3.51
C ALA A 163 12.78 29.34 -3.19
N VAL A 164 13.62 29.36 -2.17
CA VAL A 164 14.30 28.18 -1.63
C VAL A 164 14.21 28.20 -0.10
N ASN A 165 14.55 27.10 0.59
CA ASN A 165 14.50 26.99 2.04
C ASN A 165 13.11 27.36 2.59
N LEU A 166 12.10 26.61 2.19
CA LEU A 166 10.70 26.87 2.53
C LEU A 166 10.38 26.32 3.92
N PHE A 167 9.89 27.17 4.83
CA PHE A 167 9.36 26.76 6.14
C PHE A 167 7.94 27.28 6.33
N LEU A 168 7.00 26.38 6.52
CA LEU A 168 5.65 26.73 6.95
C LEU A 168 5.61 26.76 8.47
N TYR A 169 5.11 27.85 9.08
CA TYR A 169 5.04 27.93 10.54
C TYR A 169 3.77 28.62 11.02
N VAL A 170 3.41 28.31 12.28
CA VAL A 170 2.26 28.90 12.98
C VAL A 170 2.77 29.71 14.16
N GLU A 171 2.23 30.92 14.31
CA GLU A 171 2.58 31.91 15.33
C GLU A 171 1.35 32.67 15.86
N ALA A 172 1.49 33.36 16.99
CA ALA A 172 0.56 34.38 17.44
C ALA A 172 1.28 35.73 17.34
N PRO A 173 1.06 36.53 16.26
CA PRO A 173 1.92 37.65 15.89
C PRO A 173 1.84 38.83 16.86
N ASP A 174 0.75 38.99 17.60
CA ASP A 174 0.51 40.11 18.50
C ASP A 174 0.58 39.73 19.99
N SER A 175 0.96 38.47 20.30
CA SER A 175 1.03 38.03 21.69
C SER A 175 2.06 36.91 21.90
N LEU A 176 2.46 36.71 23.17
CA LEU A 176 3.29 35.56 23.59
C LEU A 176 2.46 34.41 24.13
N THR A 177 1.17 34.36 23.77
CA THR A 177 0.26 33.31 24.20
C THR A 177 0.74 31.95 23.74
N ASP A 178 0.74 30.99 24.65
CA ASP A 178 0.91 29.57 24.32
C ASP A 178 -0.30 29.07 23.54
N PHE A 179 -0.08 28.15 22.63
CA PHE A 179 -1.15 27.66 21.77
C PHE A 179 -0.96 26.18 21.39
N TYR A 180 -1.97 25.61 20.79
CA TYR A 180 -1.99 24.24 20.28
C TYR A 180 -2.22 24.27 18.77
N ILE A 181 -1.63 23.31 18.06
CA ILE A 181 -1.96 23.05 16.65
C ILE A 181 -2.36 21.60 16.46
N ASP A 182 -3.25 21.37 15.48
CA ASP A 182 -3.69 20.05 15.07
C ASP A 182 -4.20 20.07 13.63
N ALA A 183 -4.39 18.88 13.03
CA ALA A 183 -4.93 18.71 11.69
C ALA A 183 -4.27 19.62 10.64
N ALA A 184 -2.93 19.76 10.70
CA ALA A 184 -2.19 20.58 9.76
C ALA A 184 -2.00 19.87 8.42
N SER A 185 -2.24 20.58 7.31
CA SER A 185 -2.15 19.99 5.97
C SER A 185 -1.56 20.96 4.94
N GLY A 186 -0.91 20.36 3.92
CA GLY A 186 -0.53 20.99 2.67
C GLY A 186 -1.01 20.15 1.50
N ALA A 187 -1.74 20.73 0.54
CA ALA A 187 -2.48 20.03 -0.48
C ALA A 187 -2.48 20.75 -1.84
N VAL A 188 -3.06 20.12 -2.86
CA VAL A 188 -3.32 20.73 -4.17
C VAL A 188 -4.22 21.97 -4.02
N GLU A 189 -4.02 22.98 -4.85
CA GLU A 189 -4.86 24.18 -4.92
C GLU A 189 -6.35 23.82 -4.97
N GLY A 190 -7.16 24.54 -4.17
CA GLY A 190 -8.60 24.36 -4.09
C GLY A 190 -9.05 23.31 -3.07
N THR A 191 -8.13 22.57 -2.43
CA THR A 191 -8.47 21.60 -1.38
C THR A 191 -8.83 22.33 -0.09
N ALA A 192 -10.10 22.26 0.33
CA ALA A 192 -10.55 22.78 1.61
C ALA A 192 -10.31 21.75 2.72
N SER A 193 -9.93 22.20 3.92
CA SER A 193 -9.81 21.32 5.08
C SER A 193 -11.16 21.13 5.78
N ASN A 194 -11.30 20.00 6.47
CA ASN A 194 -12.48 19.70 7.29
C ASN A 194 -12.44 20.36 8.68
N VAL A 195 -11.42 21.16 8.97
CA VAL A 195 -11.36 21.91 10.21
C VAL A 195 -12.52 22.91 10.26
N VAL A 196 -13.32 22.86 11.33
CA VAL A 196 -14.44 23.77 11.60
C VAL A 196 -14.17 24.49 12.92
N THR A 197 -14.27 25.82 12.92
CA THR A 197 -14.11 26.61 14.14
C THR A 197 -15.17 26.21 15.17
N GLY A 198 -14.74 25.95 16.42
CA GLY A 198 -15.58 25.46 17.52
C GLY A 198 -15.66 23.94 17.66
N GLY A 199 -15.04 23.17 16.75
CA GLY A 199 -14.89 21.72 16.88
C GLY A 199 -13.82 21.31 17.91
N GLY A 200 -13.54 19.99 17.98
CA GLY A 200 -12.46 19.44 18.81
C GLY A 200 -12.73 19.42 20.32
N THR A 201 -11.77 18.92 21.09
CA THR A 201 -11.80 18.77 22.55
C THR A 201 -10.91 19.81 23.22
N VAL A 202 -11.36 20.40 24.33
CA VAL A 202 -10.63 21.38 25.14
C VAL A 202 -10.71 21.01 26.61
N ALA A 203 -9.58 20.95 27.32
CA ALA A 203 -9.50 20.60 28.72
C ALA A 203 -10.35 21.54 29.62
N GLY A 204 -11.09 20.95 30.53
CA GLY A 204 -11.88 21.71 31.55
C GLY A 204 -13.16 22.36 31.04
N LYS A 205 -13.48 22.26 29.75
CA LYS A 205 -14.83 22.55 29.25
C LYS A 205 -15.66 21.27 29.28
N THR A 206 -16.56 21.15 30.23
CA THR A 206 -17.74 20.30 30.02
C THR A 206 -18.51 20.95 28.88
N SER A 207 -18.40 20.37 27.72
CA SER A 207 -19.21 20.78 26.57
C SER A 207 -20.69 20.53 26.98
N ASP A 208 -21.42 21.61 27.28
CA ASP A 208 -22.88 21.64 27.15
C ASP A 208 -23.29 21.68 25.66
N VAL A 209 -22.50 21.06 24.81
CA VAL A 209 -23.01 20.51 23.59
C VAL A 209 -23.70 19.24 24.05
N THR A 210 -25.03 19.31 24.28
CA THR A 210 -25.88 18.14 24.19
C THR A 210 -25.41 17.43 22.94
N ASN A 211 -24.65 16.37 23.16
CA ASN A 211 -24.29 15.40 22.14
C ASN A 211 -25.61 15.10 21.42
N PRO A 212 -25.80 15.46 20.14
CA PRO A 212 -26.98 15.01 19.43
C PRO A 212 -26.95 13.53 19.69
N SER A 213 -27.98 12.97 20.27
CA SER A 213 -28.13 11.57 20.65
C SER A 213 -27.39 10.78 19.58
N VAL A 214 -26.36 10.02 20.00
CA VAL A 214 -25.55 9.19 19.11
C VAL A 214 -26.56 8.26 18.42
N ASN A 215 -27.14 8.71 17.34
CA ASN A 215 -27.72 7.84 16.37
C ASN A 215 -26.50 7.06 15.88
N ASN A 216 -26.34 5.82 16.32
CA ASN A 216 -25.38 4.89 15.77
C ASN A 216 -25.74 4.71 14.29
N ILE A 217 -25.29 5.66 13.46
CA ILE A 217 -25.42 5.55 12.01
C ILE A 217 -24.43 4.47 11.62
N ILE A 218 -24.95 3.29 11.26
CA ILE A 218 -24.11 2.18 10.83
C ILE A 218 -23.27 2.64 9.65
N GLY A 219 -21.95 2.46 9.75
CA GLY A 219 -20.96 2.93 8.77
C GLY A 219 -20.27 4.25 9.14
N ASP A 220 -20.82 5.03 10.05
CA ASP A 220 -20.21 6.23 10.62
C ASP A 220 -19.24 5.82 11.74
N VAL A 221 -18.02 5.51 11.35
CA VAL A 221 -16.99 4.93 12.22
C VAL A 221 -16.29 5.98 13.06
N ASN A 222 -16.23 7.21 12.57
CA ASN A 222 -15.61 8.34 13.24
C ASN A 222 -16.60 9.10 14.16
N GLY A 223 -17.93 8.86 13.99
CA GLY A 223 -18.97 9.44 14.83
C GLY A 223 -19.32 10.90 14.50
N ASP A 224 -19.01 11.37 13.27
CA ASP A 224 -19.25 12.75 12.83
C ASP A 224 -20.65 12.97 12.23
N GLY A 225 -21.44 11.90 12.05
CA GLY A 225 -22.81 11.93 11.54
C GLY A 225 -22.92 11.78 10.02
N ILE A 226 -21.82 11.56 9.31
CA ILE A 226 -21.76 11.36 7.85
C ILE A 226 -20.99 10.07 7.58
N ILE A 227 -21.39 9.30 6.57
CA ILE A 227 -20.63 8.14 6.13
C ILE A 227 -19.84 8.52 4.88
N ASP A 228 -18.53 8.65 5.02
CA ASP A 228 -17.65 9.09 3.95
C ASP A 228 -16.28 8.35 3.94
N VAL A 229 -15.33 8.88 3.20
CA VAL A 229 -13.99 8.29 3.08
C VAL A 229 -13.22 8.27 4.41
N PHE A 230 -13.57 9.12 5.36
CA PHE A 230 -12.95 9.11 6.69
C PHE A 230 -13.36 7.88 7.50
N ASP A 231 -14.59 7.42 7.33
CA ASP A 231 -15.04 6.16 7.93
C ASP A 231 -14.29 4.98 7.33
N VAL A 232 -14.04 5.00 6.04
CA VAL A 232 -13.17 4.01 5.37
C VAL A 232 -11.76 4.04 5.96
N ALA A 233 -11.19 5.24 6.14
CA ALA A 233 -9.85 5.40 6.71
C ALA A 233 -9.80 4.97 8.19
N ASN A 234 -10.80 5.37 8.98
CA ASN A 234 -10.94 4.97 10.37
C ASN A 234 -11.20 3.48 10.53
N ALA A 235 -12.11 2.91 9.76
CA ALA A 235 -12.36 1.47 9.74
C ALA A 235 -11.09 0.69 9.40
N LYS A 236 -10.35 1.11 8.39
CA LYS A 236 -9.04 0.53 8.06
C LYS A 236 -8.05 0.65 9.21
N SER A 237 -7.94 1.82 9.84
CA SER A 237 -7.06 2.04 11.00
C SER A 237 -7.45 1.16 12.18
N LEU A 238 -8.74 1.01 12.47
CA LEU A 238 -9.26 0.16 13.53
C LEU A 238 -9.00 -1.32 13.27
N ILE A 239 -9.18 -1.79 12.04
CA ILE A 239 -8.82 -3.18 11.66
C ILE A 239 -7.32 -3.43 11.91
N LEU A 240 -6.46 -2.49 11.52
CA LEU A 240 -5.01 -2.60 11.76
C LEU A 240 -4.65 -2.54 13.26
N LYS A 241 -5.47 -1.89 14.10
CA LYS A 241 -5.25 -1.72 15.55
C LYS A 241 -6.01 -2.74 16.42
N GLN A 242 -6.89 -3.58 15.87
CA GLN A 242 -7.69 -4.57 16.62
C GLN A 242 -6.84 -5.49 17.52
N PHE A 243 -5.59 -5.70 17.17
CA PHE A 243 -4.66 -6.53 17.94
C PHE A 243 -4.03 -5.82 19.15
N VAL A 244 -4.35 -4.54 19.39
CA VAL A 244 -3.74 -3.69 20.43
C VAL A 244 -4.76 -3.29 21.53
N GLY A 245 -5.95 -3.91 21.58
CA GLY A 245 -6.95 -3.67 22.63
C GLY A 245 -7.73 -2.37 22.48
N VAL A 246 -7.93 -1.89 21.27
CA VAL A 246 -8.72 -0.70 20.95
C VAL A 246 -10.21 -1.05 20.94
N THR A 247 -11.04 -0.21 21.57
CA THR A 247 -12.51 -0.33 21.50
C THR A 247 -12.99 0.04 20.10
N VAL A 248 -13.66 -0.89 19.43
CA VAL A 248 -14.25 -0.66 18.10
C VAL A 248 -15.64 -0.04 18.26
N PRO A 249 -15.98 1.07 17.55
CA PRO A 249 -17.33 1.62 17.56
C PRO A 249 -18.36 0.60 17.03
N VAL A 250 -19.53 0.53 17.63
CA VAL A 250 -20.64 -0.34 17.17
C VAL A 250 -21.05 0.01 15.72
N ALA A 251 -20.93 1.26 15.33
CA ALA A 251 -21.19 1.75 13.98
C ALA A 251 -20.27 1.12 12.91
N ALA A 252 -19.12 0.58 13.30
CA ALA A 252 -18.16 -0.03 12.37
C ALA A 252 -18.60 -1.42 11.88
N ASP A 253 -19.40 -2.16 12.66
CA ASP A 253 -20.00 -3.45 12.26
C ASP A 253 -21.18 -3.20 11.31
N THR A 254 -20.87 -3.01 10.05
CA THR A 254 -21.84 -2.57 9.03
C THR A 254 -22.73 -3.69 8.51
N ASN A 255 -22.28 -4.93 8.59
CA ASN A 255 -23.07 -6.10 8.25
C ASN A 255 -23.85 -6.65 9.45
N GLN A 256 -23.62 -6.12 10.67
CA GLN A 256 -24.27 -6.45 11.93
C GLN A 256 -24.16 -7.95 12.29
N ASP A 257 -23.06 -8.59 11.97
CA ASP A 257 -22.79 -9.99 12.31
C ASP A 257 -22.16 -10.17 13.70
N GLY A 258 -21.91 -9.07 14.41
CA GLY A 258 -21.31 -9.02 15.75
C GLY A 258 -19.79 -9.02 15.73
N LYS A 259 -19.17 -8.86 14.57
CA LYS A 259 -17.73 -8.72 14.39
C LYS A 259 -17.44 -7.48 13.57
N PHE A 260 -16.30 -6.89 13.80
CA PHE A 260 -15.79 -5.85 12.92
C PHE A 260 -14.57 -6.39 12.19
N ASP A 261 -14.65 -6.54 10.88
CA ASP A 261 -13.56 -7.07 10.05
C ASP A 261 -13.50 -6.42 8.66
N VAL A 262 -12.71 -7.00 7.77
CA VAL A 262 -12.52 -6.48 6.40
C VAL A 262 -13.84 -6.44 5.61
N SER A 263 -14.83 -7.28 5.95
CA SER A 263 -16.14 -7.28 5.27
C SER A 263 -16.87 -5.96 5.50
N ASP A 264 -16.78 -5.42 6.73
CA ASP A 264 -17.39 -4.13 7.09
C ASP A 264 -16.70 -2.97 6.38
N LEU A 265 -15.38 -2.97 6.36
CA LEU A 265 -14.59 -1.99 5.62
C LEU A 265 -14.98 -1.97 4.14
N VAL A 266 -15.15 -3.13 3.52
CA VAL A 266 -15.58 -3.24 2.12
C VAL A 266 -16.98 -2.66 1.93
N LEU A 267 -17.90 -2.89 2.87
CA LEU A 267 -19.25 -2.33 2.82
C LEU A 267 -19.26 -0.81 2.99
N ILE A 268 -18.50 -0.26 3.93
CA ILE A 268 -18.34 1.20 4.10
C ILE A 268 -17.79 1.80 2.80
N HIS A 269 -16.73 1.21 2.25
CA HIS A 269 -16.15 1.67 0.98
C HIS A 269 -17.16 1.60 -0.19
N GLN A 270 -17.94 0.52 -0.30
CA GLN A 270 -18.97 0.39 -1.34
C GLN A 270 -20.10 1.43 -1.17
N PHE A 271 -20.45 1.77 0.06
CA PHE A 271 -21.42 2.83 0.37
C PHE A 271 -20.88 4.20 -0.07
N VAL A 272 -19.66 4.52 0.33
CA VAL A 272 -18.99 5.80 0.03
C VAL A 272 -18.84 6.04 -1.47
N ILE A 273 -18.51 5.00 -2.26
CA ILE A 273 -18.43 5.12 -3.73
C ILE A 273 -19.77 4.94 -4.45
N GLY A 274 -20.89 4.87 -3.72
CA GLY A 274 -22.24 4.78 -4.26
C GLY A 274 -22.59 3.45 -4.92
N LYS A 275 -21.83 2.38 -4.67
CA LYS A 275 -22.16 1.02 -5.16
C LYS A 275 -23.30 0.37 -4.39
N ILE A 276 -23.47 0.72 -3.12
CA ILE A 276 -24.61 0.37 -2.29
C ILE A 276 -25.15 1.65 -1.64
N ASN A 277 -26.43 1.69 -1.32
CA ASN A 277 -27.09 2.80 -0.63
C ASN A 277 -27.72 2.39 0.71
N ILE A 278 -27.53 1.14 1.09
CA ILE A 278 -28.01 0.52 2.34
C ILE A 278 -27.02 -0.59 2.69
N PHE A 279 -26.66 -0.71 3.97
CA PHE A 279 -25.88 -1.84 4.47
C PHE A 279 -26.74 -3.11 4.57
N PRO A 280 -26.21 -4.29 4.18
CA PRO A 280 -26.93 -5.56 4.30
C PRO A 280 -27.15 -5.90 5.77
N LYS A 281 -28.36 -6.32 6.14
CA LYS A 281 -28.65 -6.88 7.46
C LYS A 281 -28.53 -8.40 7.41
N PRO A 282 -28.01 -9.05 8.48
CA PRO A 282 -28.02 -10.49 8.54
C PRO A 282 -29.47 -11.00 8.48
N PRO A 283 -29.71 -12.15 7.79
CA PRO A 283 -31.03 -12.76 7.79
C PRO A 283 -31.42 -13.09 9.25
N VAL A 284 -32.61 -12.70 9.65
CA VAL A 284 -33.18 -13.05 10.97
C VAL A 284 -33.32 -14.56 11.01
N VAL A 285 -32.44 -15.23 11.72
CA VAL A 285 -32.56 -16.68 11.99
C VAL A 285 -33.63 -16.85 13.04
N THR A 286 -34.85 -17.10 12.61
CA THR A 286 -35.90 -17.64 13.48
C THR A 286 -35.54 -19.10 13.77
N THR A 287 -35.08 -19.35 14.98
CA THR A 287 -34.84 -20.70 15.49
C THR A 287 -36.18 -21.44 15.61
N THR A 288 -36.55 -22.16 14.58
CA THR A 288 -37.52 -23.26 14.68
C THR A 288 -36.74 -24.56 14.81
N THR A 289 -36.81 -25.14 15.98
CA THR A 289 -36.32 -26.48 16.28
C THR A 289 -37.10 -27.47 15.42
N ALA A 290 -36.49 -28.08 14.44
CA ALA A 290 -37.03 -29.24 13.74
C ALA A 290 -36.00 -30.35 13.69
N THR A 291 -36.42 -31.44 14.17
CA THR A 291 -35.79 -32.76 14.35
C THR A 291 -35.23 -33.33 13.04
N GLN A 292 -34.11 -33.99 13.17
CA GLN A 292 -33.39 -34.77 12.14
C GLN A 292 -34.25 -35.60 11.21
N GLN A 293 -33.87 -35.61 9.97
CA GLN A 293 -33.96 -36.80 9.14
C GLN A 293 -32.79 -36.89 8.16
N THR A 294 -32.00 -37.90 8.36
CA THR A 294 -30.84 -38.32 7.58
C THR A 294 -31.27 -38.73 6.18
N THR A 295 -30.79 -38.12 5.15
CA THR A 295 -30.82 -38.68 3.81
C THR A 295 -29.42 -38.63 3.21
N ILE A 296 -28.84 -39.78 2.99
CA ILE A 296 -27.55 -39.99 2.34
C ILE A 296 -27.74 -39.72 0.86
N THR A 297 -27.09 -38.69 0.34
CA THR A 297 -26.94 -38.50 -1.11
C THR A 297 -25.47 -38.56 -1.45
N THR A 298 -25.14 -39.44 -2.33
CA THR A 298 -23.82 -39.81 -2.84
C THR A 298 -23.07 -38.57 -3.35
N THR A 299 -22.01 -38.23 -2.67
CA THR A 299 -21.13 -37.16 -3.04
C THR A 299 -20.10 -37.65 -4.03
N THR A 300 -20.06 -37.06 -5.19
CA THR A 300 -18.93 -37.16 -6.13
C THR A 300 -17.68 -36.68 -5.41
N THR A 301 -16.74 -37.56 -5.17
CA THR A 301 -15.44 -37.24 -4.56
C THR A 301 -14.66 -36.31 -5.47
N THR A 302 -14.68 -35.02 -5.17
CA THR A 302 -13.63 -34.14 -5.60
C THR A 302 -12.35 -34.62 -4.89
N LYS A 303 -11.33 -34.98 -5.64
CA LYS A 303 -10.01 -35.31 -5.11
C LYS A 303 -9.60 -34.20 -4.16
N VAL A 304 -9.49 -34.48 -2.88
CA VAL A 304 -8.78 -33.63 -1.94
C VAL A 304 -7.34 -33.67 -2.41
N ASN A 305 -6.82 -32.52 -2.87
CA ASN A 305 -5.42 -32.37 -3.23
C ASN A 305 -4.58 -32.82 -2.04
N GLY A 306 -3.51 -33.57 -2.32
CA GLY A 306 -2.63 -34.14 -1.31
C GLY A 306 -2.16 -33.12 -0.29
N ASP A 307 -1.96 -33.58 0.93
CA ASP A 307 -1.45 -32.80 2.05
C ASP A 307 -0.15 -32.08 1.63
N SER A 308 -0.17 -30.76 1.54
CA SER A 308 0.98 -29.93 1.11
C SER A 308 2.20 -30.15 2.02
N SER A 309 1.98 -30.34 3.32
CA SER A 309 3.05 -30.60 4.29
C SER A 309 3.79 -31.89 3.99
N SER A 310 3.07 -32.91 3.55
CA SER A 310 3.68 -34.20 3.17
C SER A 310 4.59 -34.10 1.93
N TYR A 311 4.39 -33.12 1.04
CA TYR A 311 5.24 -32.95 -0.14
C TYR A 311 6.53 -32.21 0.20
N MET A 312 6.47 -31.09 0.93
CA MET A 312 7.67 -30.38 1.39
C MET A 312 8.57 -31.29 2.25
N ASP A 313 7.99 -32.10 3.13
CA ASP A 313 8.73 -33.07 3.92
C ASP A 313 9.50 -34.09 3.06
N LYS A 314 8.95 -34.51 1.94
CA LYS A 314 9.63 -35.43 1.01
C LYS A 314 10.79 -34.81 0.26
N ILE A 315 10.70 -33.52 -0.05
CA ILE A 315 11.70 -32.85 -0.90
C ILE A 315 12.79 -32.15 -0.10
N LYS A 316 12.55 -31.76 1.17
CA LYS A 316 13.51 -30.96 1.97
C LYS A 316 14.90 -31.62 2.05
N ASP A 317 14.97 -32.96 2.14
CA ASP A 317 16.23 -33.68 2.21
C ASP A 317 16.91 -33.87 0.84
N THR A 318 16.24 -33.50 -0.25
CA THR A 318 16.78 -33.53 -1.62
C THR A 318 17.32 -32.18 -2.08
N VAL A 319 17.11 -31.12 -1.28
CA VAL A 319 17.57 -29.76 -1.58
C VAL A 319 19.09 -29.68 -1.46
N THR A 320 19.74 -29.07 -2.43
CA THR A 320 21.19 -28.94 -2.47
C THR A 320 21.63 -27.55 -2.90
N ILE A 321 22.74 -27.06 -2.33
CA ILE A 321 23.44 -25.86 -2.82
C ILE A 321 24.44 -26.18 -3.92
N ASN A 322 24.78 -27.46 -4.10
CA ASN A 322 25.71 -27.93 -5.12
C ASN A 322 24.94 -28.30 -6.40
N VAL A 323 24.71 -27.31 -7.25
CA VAL A 323 24.01 -27.50 -8.51
C VAL A 323 24.90 -28.24 -9.51
N PRO A 324 24.47 -29.39 -10.06
CA PRO A 324 25.24 -30.10 -11.08
C PRO A 324 25.49 -29.21 -12.30
N SER A 325 26.73 -29.22 -12.81
CA SER A 325 27.07 -28.44 -14.02
C SER A 325 26.26 -28.84 -15.25
N SER A 326 25.78 -30.10 -15.30
CA SER A 326 24.85 -30.57 -16.33
C SER A 326 23.52 -29.84 -16.35
N ALA A 327 23.06 -29.36 -15.20
CA ALA A 327 21.79 -28.62 -15.12
C ALA A 327 21.91 -27.20 -15.72
N THR A 328 23.07 -26.55 -15.60
CA THR A 328 23.35 -25.20 -16.11
C THR A 328 24.09 -25.15 -17.43
N ALA A 329 24.53 -26.30 -17.96
CA ALA A 329 25.18 -26.40 -19.28
C ALA A 329 24.25 -25.92 -20.39
N ALA A 330 24.82 -25.46 -21.50
CA ALA A 330 24.03 -25.09 -22.66
C ALA A 330 23.14 -26.27 -23.12
N ALA A 331 21.85 -26.09 -23.09
CA ALA A 331 20.91 -27.10 -23.54
C ALA A 331 20.89 -27.20 -25.07
N SER A 332 20.75 -28.41 -25.60
CA SER A 332 20.65 -28.63 -27.05
C SER A 332 19.37 -28.00 -27.63
N ASN A 333 18.32 -27.85 -26.81
CA ASN A 333 17.09 -27.15 -27.14
C ASN A 333 16.57 -26.49 -25.88
N GLN A 334 16.57 -25.16 -25.83
CA GLN A 334 16.07 -24.34 -24.71
C GLN A 334 14.56 -24.10 -24.78
N GLY A 335 13.89 -24.51 -25.87
CA GLY A 335 12.51 -24.12 -26.15
C GLY A 335 12.44 -22.84 -26.99
N THR A 336 11.33 -22.14 -26.93
CA THR A 336 11.08 -20.95 -27.76
C THR A 336 10.72 -19.76 -26.88
N MET A 337 11.55 -18.70 -26.96
CA MET A 337 11.28 -17.43 -26.27
C MET A 337 10.36 -16.54 -27.13
N LYS A 338 9.25 -16.09 -26.54
CA LYS A 338 8.33 -15.12 -27.15
C LYS A 338 8.30 -13.85 -26.34
N SER A 339 8.42 -12.69 -26.98
CA SER A 339 8.13 -11.39 -26.36
C SER A 339 6.64 -11.10 -26.53
N ILE A 340 5.99 -10.67 -25.45
CA ILE A 340 4.58 -10.31 -25.47
C ILE A 340 4.38 -8.90 -24.95
N THR A 341 3.26 -8.31 -25.32
CA THR A 341 2.75 -7.05 -24.78
C THR A 341 1.30 -7.30 -24.37
N TYR A 342 0.97 -6.94 -23.13
CA TYR A 342 -0.37 -7.05 -22.59
C TYR A 342 -0.81 -5.72 -21.99
N TYR A 343 -2.11 -5.47 -21.93
CA TYR A 343 -2.64 -4.29 -21.26
C TYR A 343 -2.79 -4.58 -19.78
N SER A 344 -2.18 -3.75 -18.94
CA SER A 344 -2.33 -3.77 -17.49
C SER A 344 -3.50 -2.90 -17.09
N GLU A 345 -4.55 -3.50 -16.55
CA GLU A 345 -5.72 -2.78 -16.05
C GLU A 345 -5.37 -1.87 -14.87
N TYR A 346 -4.43 -2.29 -14.02
CA TYR A 346 -3.99 -1.49 -12.88
C TYR A 346 -3.12 -0.29 -13.30
N ALA A 347 -2.10 -0.55 -14.11
CA ALA A 347 -1.21 0.49 -14.62
C ALA A 347 -1.86 1.36 -15.71
N GLN A 348 -3.00 0.95 -16.27
CA GLN A 348 -3.71 1.60 -17.38
C GLN A 348 -2.81 1.86 -18.60
N ARG A 349 -1.96 0.88 -18.90
CA ARG A 349 -0.97 0.95 -20.00
C ARG A 349 -0.53 -0.43 -20.45
N ASN A 350 0.09 -0.47 -21.63
CA ASN A 350 0.72 -1.69 -22.10
C ASN A 350 2.01 -1.97 -21.33
N LYS A 351 2.15 -3.21 -20.85
CA LYS A 351 3.36 -3.74 -20.23
C LYS A 351 3.91 -4.91 -21.03
N LYS A 352 5.14 -5.29 -20.76
CA LYS A 352 5.86 -6.34 -21.46
C LYS A 352 6.12 -7.53 -20.56
N ALA A 353 6.24 -8.71 -21.17
CA ALA A 353 6.79 -9.90 -20.53
C ALA A 353 7.45 -10.78 -21.60
N LYS A 354 8.27 -11.75 -21.17
CA LYS A 354 8.77 -12.80 -22.05
C LYS A 354 8.25 -14.16 -21.60
N VAL A 355 7.90 -14.98 -22.57
CA VAL A 355 7.33 -16.31 -22.35
C VAL A 355 8.24 -17.34 -23.00
N LEU A 356 8.84 -18.18 -22.17
CA LEU A 356 9.60 -19.33 -22.60
C LEU A 356 8.68 -20.54 -22.71
N LEU A 357 8.45 -21.00 -23.91
CA LEU A 357 7.74 -22.25 -24.19
C LEU A 357 8.72 -23.43 -24.10
N PRO A 358 8.38 -24.52 -23.40
CA PRO A 358 9.30 -25.64 -23.20
C PRO A 358 9.67 -26.34 -24.52
N PRO A 359 10.78 -27.07 -24.54
CA PRO A 359 11.15 -27.90 -25.70
C PRO A 359 10.01 -28.84 -26.10
N GLY A 360 9.62 -28.79 -27.39
CA GLY A 360 8.52 -29.61 -27.91
C GLY A 360 7.12 -29.11 -27.49
N TYR A 361 6.98 -27.82 -27.15
CA TYR A 361 5.67 -27.22 -26.86
C TYR A 361 4.66 -27.51 -27.98
N SER A 362 3.44 -27.90 -27.57
CA SER A 362 2.31 -28.16 -28.47
C SER A 362 1.04 -27.52 -27.92
N GLU A 363 0.24 -26.92 -28.78
CA GLU A 363 -1.06 -26.36 -28.40
C GLU A 363 -2.09 -27.43 -28.02
N SER A 364 -1.83 -28.69 -28.37
CA SER A 364 -2.67 -29.83 -27.98
C SER A 364 -2.40 -30.35 -26.55
N GLU A 365 -1.32 -29.91 -25.93
CA GLU A 365 -0.94 -30.24 -24.56
C GLU A 365 -1.12 -28.99 -23.67
N LYS A 366 -1.32 -29.21 -22.37
CA LYS A 366 -1.40 -28.11 -21.39
C LYS A 366 -0.23 -28.17 -20.43
N TYR A 367 0.34 -27.01 -20.10
CA TYR A 367 1.56 -26.87 -19.31
C TYR A 367 1.31 -26.04 -18.04
N PRO A 368 1.90 -26.41 -16.90
CA PRO A 368 1.92 -25.55 -15.73
C PRO A 368 2.75 -24.29 -16.03
N VAL A 369 2.56 -23.22 -15.23
CA VAL A 369 3.18 -21.91 -15.47
C VAL A 369 3.98 -21.47 -14.25
N MET A 370 5.22 -21.06 -14.48
CA MET A 370 6.10 -20.41 -13.49
C MET A 370 6.34 -18.96 -13.87
N TYR A 371 5.96 -18.03 -12.99
CA TYR A 371 6.26 -16.60 -13.11
C TYR A 371 7.57 -16.28 -12.40
N VAL A 372 8.50 -15.65 -13.12
CA VAL A 372 9.87 -15.35 -12.64
C VAL A 372 10.08 -13.84 -12.61
N ASN A 373 10.26 -13.32 -11.41
CA ASN A 373 10.33 -11.91 -11.10
C ASN A 373 11.79 -11.42 -11.00
N HIS A 374 12.08 -10.27 -11.58
CA HIS A 374 13.42 -9.65 -11.60
C HIS A 374 13.75 -8.87 -10.32
N GLY A 375 15.02 -8.50 -10.11
CA GLY A 375 15.46 -7.59 -9.05
C GLY A 375 15.00 -6.15 -9.30
N ILE A 376 15.21 -5.28 -8.29
CA ILE A 376 14.88 -3.85 -8.41
C ILE A 376 15.58 -3.24 -9.64
N PHE A 377 14.93 -2.30 -10.32
CA PHE A 377 15.37 -1.66 -11.57
C PHE A 377 15.56 -2.59 -12.78
N GLY A 378 15.16 -3.86 -12.66
CA GLY A 378 15.16 -4.81 -13.75
C GLY A 378 13.93 -4.72 -14.65
N ASP A 379 13.90 -5.57 -15.67
CA ASP A 379 12.83 -5.74 -16.63
C ASP A 379 12.62 -7.22 -16.99
N GLU A 380 11.77 -7.52 -17.96
CA GLU A 380 11.47 -8.87 -18.44
C GLU A 380 12.67 -9.62 -19.03
N ASN A 381 13.82 -8.96 -19.24
CA ASN A 381 15.06 -9.58 -19.74
C ASN A 381 16.02 -9.95 -18.61
N SER A 382 15.89 -9.33 -17.47
CA SER A 382 16.91 -9.33 -16.41
C SER A 382 17.18 -10.72 -15.82
N MET A 383 16.17 -11.59 -15.73
CA MET A 383 16.32 -12.96 -15.22
C MET A 383 16.76 -13.97 -16.29
N ILE A 384 16.77 -13.60 -17.56
CA ILE A 384 17.22 -14.44 -18.67
C ILE A 384 18.74 -14.42 -18.75
N SER A 385 19.32 -13.22 -18.73
CA SER A 385 20.77 -13.05 -18.81
C SER A 385 21.44 -13.27 -17.44
N GLY A 386 22.38 -14.20 -17.35
CA GLY A 386 23.24 -14.38 -16.16
C GLY A 386 22.81 -15.45 -15.15
N PHE A 387 21.61 -16.03 -15.28
CA PHE A 387 21.12 -17.06 -14.35
C PHE A 387 20.88 -18.45 -14.97
N ASN A 388 20.99 -18.58 -16.28
CA ASN A 388 20.83 -19.84 -17.03
C ASN A 388 19.50 -20.58 -16.76
N ILE A 389 18.41 -19.85 -16.50
CA ILE A 389 17.13 -20.45 -16.13
C ILE A 389 16.56 -21.30 -17.28
N GLU A 390 16.67 -20.83 -18.53
CA GLU A 390 16.21 -21.54 -19.72
C GLU A 390 16.99 -22.83 -19.97
N ASN A 391 18.32 -22.84 -19.77
CA ASN A 391 19.12 -24.04 -19.84
C ASN A 391 18.74 -25.02 -18.74
N MET A 392 18.58 -24.53 -17.52
CA MET A 392 18.25 -25.33 -16.35
C MET A 392 16.87 -25.99 -16.51
N ALA A 393 15.86 -25.24 -16.92
CA ALA A 393 14.52 -25.78 -17.15
C ALA A 393 14.52 -26.85 -18.26
N ALA A 394 15.23 -26.59 -19.36
CA ALA A 394 15.33 -27.53 -20.47
C ALA A 394 16.09 -28.82 -20.10
N ASN A 395 17.23 -28.70 -19.41
CA ASN A 395 18.03 -29.85 -19.00
C ASN A 395 17.31 -30.72 -17.97
N LEU A 396 16.69 -30.11 -16.97
CA LEU A 396 15.93 -30.83 -15.95
C LEU A 396 14.68 -31.50 -16.52
N ALA A 397 13.99 -30.88 -17.47
CA ALA A 397 12.89 -31.51 -18.18
C ALA A 397 13.36 -32.67 -19.07
N ALA A 398 14.49 -32.53 -19.74
CA ALA A 398 15.06 -33.59 -20.57
C ALA A 398 15.55 -34.80 -19.77
N SER A 399 16.08 -34.60 -18.56
CA SER A 399 16.45 -35.67 -17.62
C SER A 399 15.27 -36.29 -16.86
N GLY A 400 14.06 -35.71 -16.97
CA GLY A 400 12.88 -36.13 -16.21
C GLY A 400 12.88 -35.65 -14.75
N GLU A 401 13.81 -34.76 -14.39
CA GLU A 401 13.91 -34.21 -13.05
C GLU A 401 12.96 -33.04 -12.80
N ALA A 402 12.44 -32.40 -13.85
CA ALA A 402 11.41 -31.37 -13.76
C ALA A 402 10.24 -31.63 -14.72
N GLU A 403 9.08 -31.09 -14.40
CA GLU A 403 7.95 -31.02 -15.33
C GLU A 403 8.27 -30.04 -16.47
N LYS A 404 7.76 -30.33 -17.68
CA LYS A 404 7.75 -29.34 -18.76
C LYS A 404 6.78 -28.23 -18.38
N MET A 405 7.27 -26.99 -18.37
CA MET A 405 6.49 -25.83 -17.95
C MET A 405 6.68 -24.65 -18.88
N ILE A 406 5.70 -23.74 -18.90
CA ILE A 406 5.84 -22.42 -19.45
C ILE A 406 6.50 -21.53 -18.38
N ILE A 407 7.53 -20.75 -18.76
CA ILE A 407 8.12 -19.78 -17.83
C ILE A 407 7.83 -18.37 -18.35
N VAL A 408 7.28 -17.52 -17.48
CA VAL A 408 6.95 -16.13 -17.80
C VAL A 408 7.91 -15.22 -17.02
N PHE A 409 8.80 -14.54 -17.73
CA PHE A 409 9.65 -13.50 -17.17
C PHE A 409 8.90 -12.18 -17.17
N THR A 410 8.68 -11.64 -16.01
CA THR A 410 7.77 -10.51 -15.79
C THR A 410 8.47 -9.16 -15.86
N SER A 411 7.72 -8.09 -16.07
CA SER A 411 8.12 -6.71 -15.80
C SER A 411 7.28 -6.23 -14.62
N MET A 412 7.85 -6.22 -13.41
CA MET A 412 7.07 -6.02 -12.18
C MET A 412 6.67 -4.58 -11.91
N TYR A 413 7.51 -3.60 -12.27
CA TYR A 413 7.20 -2.21 -11.91
C TYR A 413 5.84 -1.79 -12.48
N THR A 414 4.86 -1.50 -11.60
CA THR A 414 3.46 -1.31 -11.96
C THR A 414 3.00 0.08 -11.54
N SER A 415 3.31 1.06 -12.41
CA SER A 415 2.98 2.47 -12.26
C SER A 415 2.15 2.95 -13.45
N LYS A 416 1.28 3.92 -13.21
CA LYS A 416 0.47 4.57 -14.26
C LYS A 416 1.29 5.49 -15.18
N THR A 417 2.49 5.85 -14.76
CA THR A 417 3.31 6.87 -15.44
C THR A 417 4.53 6.32 -16.15
N SER A 418 5.10 5.20 -15.68
CA SER A 418 6.38 4.66 -16.16
C SER A 418 6.42 3.13 -16.09
N ASP A 419 7.26 2.49 -16.92
CA ASP A 419 7.58 1.05 -16.83
C ASP A 419 8.78 0.78 -15.93
N GLN A 420 9.45 1.84 -15.46
CA GLN A 420 10.63 1.77 -14.61
C GLN A 420 10.60 2.92 -13.60
N PRO A 421 11.21 2.76 -12.43
CA PRO A 421 11.42 3.85 -11.49
C PRO A 421 12.18 5.02 -12.13
N ALA A 422 11.90 6.23 -11.68
CA ALA A 422 12.64 7.41 -12.08
C ALA A 422 14.04 7.39 -11.44
N GLY A 423 15.07 7.03 -12.22
CA GLY A 423 16.43 6.88 -11.72
C GLY A 423 16.58 5.71 -10.73
N MET A 424 17.63 5.72 -9.91
CA MET A 424 17.88 4.72 -8.86
C MET A 424 17.26 5.20 -7.52
N SER A 425 15.95 5.34 -7.48
CA SER A 425 15.24 5.85 -6.30
C SER A 425 14.78 4.72 -5.39
N PHE A 426 15.25 4.74 -4.13
CA PHE A 426 14.82 3.87 -3.05
C PHE A 426 13.89 4.66 -2.13
N ASN A 427 12.59 4.58 -2.37
CA ASN A 427 11.58 5.24 -1.56
C ASN A 427 10.27 4.45 -1.52
N THR A 428 9.33 4.89 -0.71
CA THR A 428 8.04 4.24 -0.52
C THR A 428 7.23 4.14 -1.81
N GLU A 429 7.25 5.16 -2.68
CA GLU A 429 6.55 5.13 -3.96
C GLU A 429 7.11 4.05 -4.89
N THR A 430 8.44 3.97 -4.99
CA THR A 430 9.10 2.94 -5.80
C THR A 430 8.72 1.55 -5.30
N THR A 431 8.74 1.32 -3.99
CA THR A 431 8.35 0.05 -3.37
C THR A 431 6.87 -0.25 -3.64
N GLN A 432 5.98 0.73 -3.44
CA GLN A 432 4.55 0.58 -3.69
C GLN A 432 4.25 0.22 -5.16
N ASN A 433 4.99 0.78 -6.11
CA ASN A 433 4.83 0.44 -7.53
C ASN A 433 5.29 -1.00 -7.86
N TYR A 434 6.19 -1.59 -7.07
CA TYR A 434 6.48 -3.03 -7.13
C TYR A 434 5.36 -3.84 -6.48
N ASP A 435 4.86 -3.44 -5.30
CA ASP A 435 3.75 -4.11 -4.61
C ASP A 435 2.46 -4.14 -5.44
N ASN A 436 2.22 -3.12 -6.24
CA ASN A 436 1.09 -3.06 -7.18
C ASN A 436 1.11 -4.18 -8.23
N PHE A 437 2.24 -4.86 -8.39
CA PHE A 437 2.34 -6.02 -9.28
C PHE A 437 1.41 -7.18 -8.84
N LEU A 438 1.04 -7.26 -7.57
CA LEU A 438 0.01 -8.18 -7.09
C LEU A 438 -1.27 -8.10 -7.93
N TYR A 439 -1.74 -6.90 -8.22
CA TYR A 439 -2.96 -6.67 -9.01
C TYR A 439 -2.72 -6.89 -10.50
N ASP A 440 -1.57 -6.46 -10.99
CA ASP A 440 -1.22 -6.60 -12.41
C ASP A 440 -1.05 -8.06 -12.82
N ILE A 441 -0.34 -8.86 -12.01
CA ILE A 441 -0.13 -10.27 -12.32
C ILE A 441 -1.45 -11.05 -12.31
N THR A 442 -2.33 -10.84 -11.31
CA THR A 442 -3.58 -11.62 -11.18
C THR A 442 -4.67 -11.16 -12.14
N ASP A 443 -4.79 -9.86 -12.38
CA ASP A 443 -5.94 -9.30 -13.08
C ASP A 443 -5.65 -9.03 -14.57
N SER A 444 -4.37 -9.03 -14.98
CA SER A 444 -3.96 -8.69 -16.35
C SER A 444 -3.04 -9.72 -16.97
N LEU A 445 -1.86 -9.98 -16.38
CA LEU A 445 -0.86 -10.86 -16.99
C LEU A 445 -1.32 -12.33 -17.05
N MET A 446 -1.78 -12.90 -15.94
CA MET A 446 -2.25 -14.29 -15.91
C MET A 446 -3.41 -14.54 -16.88
N PRO A 447 -4.50 -13.73 -16.89
CA PRO A 447 -5.56 -13.86 -17.89
C PRO A 447 -5.05 -13.77 -19.33
N TYR A 448 -4.06 -12.91 -19.60
CA TYR A 448 -3.45 -12.84 -20.93
C TYR A 448 -2.70 -14.13 -21.30
N ILE A 449 -1.92 -14.70 -20.36
CA ILE A 449 -1.19 -15.95 -20.57
C ILE A 449 -2.15 -17.12 -20.80
N GLU A 450 -3.19 -17.24 -19.97
CA GLU A 450 -4.20 -18.29 -20.10
C GLU A 450 -4.98 -18.24 -21.42
N LYS A 451 -5.22 -17.04 -21.92
CA LYS A 451 -5.92 -16.83 -23.19
C LYS A 451 -5.07 -17.18 -24.41
N ASN A 452 -3.73 -16.93 -24.35
CA ASN A 452 -2.86 -16.95 -25.53
C ASN A 452 -1.91 -18.15 -25.59
N PHE A 453 -1.84 -18.95 -24.52
CA PHE A 453 -0.97 -20.12 -24.44
C PHE A 453 -1.72 -21.33 -23.87
N SER A 454 -1.20 -22.51 -24.13
CA SER A 454 -1.83 -23.76 -23.67
C SER A 454 -1.43 -24.09 -22.23
N VAL A 455 -2.11 -23.46 -21.27
CA VAL A 455 -1.79 -23.58 -19.85
C VAL A 455 -2.73 -24.52 -19.09
N LYS A 456 -2.18 -25.16 -18.06
CA LYS A 456 -2.97 -25.76 -16.96
C LYS A 456 -3.27 -24.65 -15.96
N THR A 457 -4.52 -24.51 -15.56
CA THR A 457 -4.98 -23.56 -14.54
C THR A 457 -5.05 -24.21 -13.16
N GLY A 458 -5.22 -23.39 -12.13
CA GLY A 458 -5.29 -23.81 -10.73
C GLY A 458 -3.96 -23.66 -10.00
N ARG A 459 -4.04 -23.49 -8.68
CA ARG A 459 -2.86 -23.26 -7.84
C ARG A 459 -1.81 -24.38 -7.90
N GLU A 460 -2.26 -25.60 -8.13
CA GLU A 460 -1.41 -26.79 -8.31
C GLU A 460 -0.59 -26.76 -9.61
N ASN A 461 -0.90 -25.84 -10.51
CA ASN A 461 -0.22 -25.63 -11.78
C ASN A 461 0.41 -24.24 -11.93
N THR A 462 0.44 -23.45 -10.82
CA THR A 462 0.89 -22.07 -10.85
C THR A 462 1.99 -21.83 -9.82
N ALA A 463 3.14 -21.36 -10.28
CA ALA A 463 4.31 -21.03 -9.46
C ALA A 463 4.71 -19.56 -9.60
N ILE A 464 5.22 -18.97 -8.54
CA ILE A 464 5.85 -17.64 -8.54
C ILE A 464 7.21 -17.72 -7.85
N THR A 465 8.21 -17.09 -8.46
CA THR A 465 9.56 -17.02 -7.91
C THR A 465 10.25 -15.74 -8.35
N GLY A 466 11.38 -15.42 -7.74
CA GLY A 466 12.16 -14.26 -8.16
C GLY A 466 13.41 -14.02 -7.33
N PHE A 467 14.13 -12.97 -7.72
CA PHE A 467 15.39 -12.56 -7.12
C PHE A 467 15.30 -11.17 -6.52
N SER A 468 15.89 -10.93 -5.33
CA SER A 468 15.97 -9.62 -4.71
C SER A 468 14.57 -9.01 -4.49
N MET A 469 14.25 -7.86 -5.08
CA MET A 469 12.89 -7.30 -5.10
C MET A 469 11.88 -8.32 -5.66
N GLY A 470 12.23 -9.07 -6.71
CA GLY A 470 11.37 -10.13 -7.25
C GLY A 470 11.16 -11.30 -6.30
N GLY A 471 12.15 -11.61 -5.46
CA GLY A 471 12.00 -12.60 -4.38
C GLY A 471 11.07 -12.10 -3.27
N ARG A 472 11.18 -10.81 -2.93
CA ARG A 472 10.25 -10.13 -2.02
C ARG A 472 8.83 -10.18 -2.56
N GLU A 473 8.62 -9.80 -3.81
CA GLU A 473 7.29 -9.82 -4.43
C GLU A 473 6.74 -11.26 -4.57
N ALA A 474 7.59 -12.24 -4.86
CA ALA A 474 7.13 -13.62 -4.91
C ALA A 474 6.61 -14.13 -3.55
N LEU A 475 7.28 -13.80 -2.45
CA LEU A 475 6.80 -14.11 -1.10
C LEU A 475 5.52 -13.34 -0.75
N TYR A 476 5.50 -12.02 -1.00
CA TYR A 476 4.36 -11.17 -0.71
C TYR A 476 3.11 -11.63 -1.48
N ILE A 477 3.22 -11.75 -2.79
CA ILE A 477 2.11 -12.15 -3.66
C ILE A 477 1.65 -13.58 -3.35
N GLY A 478 2.59 -14.50 -3.15
CA GLY A 478 2.26 -15.88 -2.85
C GLY A 478 1.52 -16.05 -1.52
N ILE A 479 1.87 -15.26 -0.49
CA ILE A 479 1.16 -15.24 0.80
C ILE A 479 -0.19 -14.54 0.69
N MET A 480 -0.30 -13.47 -0.09
CA MET A 480 -1.56 -12.75 -0.29
C MET A 480 -2.54 -13.51 -1.20
N ARG A 481 -2.04 -14.34 -2.12
CA ARG A 481 -2.86 -15.09 -3.09
C ARG A 481 -2.51 -16.60 -3.10
N PRO A 482 -2.60 -17.27 -1.94
CA PRO A 482 -2.32 -18.69 -1.84
C PRO A 482 -3.37 -19.55 -2.58
N ASP A 483 -4.53 -18.96 -2.89
CA ASP A 483 -5.56 -19.52 -3.77
C ASP A 483 -5.11 -19.62 -5.23
N VAL A 484 -4.12 -18.81 -5.64
CA VAL A 484 -3.59 -18.74 -7.00
C VAL A 484 -2.25 -19.44 -7.13
N PHE A 485 -1.35 -19.25 -6.17
CA PHE A 485 0.02 -19.76 -6.22
C PHE A 485 0.24 -20.92 -5.26
N GLY A 486 0.39 -22.12 -5.80
CA GLY A 486 0.71 -23.30 -4.99
C GLY A 486 2.20 -23.51 -4.74
N TYR A 487 3.07 -22.83 -5.48
CA TYR A 487 4.53 -22.93 -5.37
C TYR A 487 5.14 -21.52 -5.30
N ILE A 488 5.93 -21.28 -4.26
CA ILE A 488 6.51 -19.97 -3.96
C ILE A 488 8.00 -20.12 -3.74
N GLY A 489 8.83 -19.39 -4.48
CA GLY A 489 10.30 -19.41 -4.38
C GLY A 489 10.88 -18.01 -4.27
N ALA A 490 11.88 -17.79 -3.40
CA ALA A 490 12.51 -16.48 -3.25
C ALA A 490 14.02 -16.60 -3.09
N ALA A 491 14.77 -16.05 -4.03
CA ALA A 491 16.21 -15.92 -3.97
C ALA A 491 16.62 -14.56 -3.40
N CYS A 492 17.35 -14.54 -2.28
CA CYS A 492 17.84 -13.33 -1.64
C CYS A 492 16.78 -12.22 -1.56
N PRO A 493 15.56 -12.50 -1.03
CA PRO A 493 14.47 -11.53 -1.01
C PRO A 493 14.85 -10.23 -0.32
N ALA A 494 14.47 -9.10 -0.93
CA ALA A 494 14.68 -7.76 -0.38
C ALA A 494 13.80 -7.53 0.86
N PRO A 495 14.18 -6.59 1.76
CA PRO A 495 13.36 -6.22 2.92
C PRO A 495 12.03 -5.56 2.54
N GLY A 496 11.12 -5.43 3.52
CA GLY A 496 9.93 -4.58 3.43
C GLY A 496 8.61 -5.32 3.21
N ILE A 497 8.54 -6.66 3.27
CA ILE A 497 7.24 -7.36 3.43
C ILE A 497 6.72 -7.09 4.84
N THR A 498 7.57 -7.22 5.84
CA THR A 498 7.32 -6.80 7.23
C THR A 498 8.11 -5.52 7.52
N PRO A 499 7.78 -4.75 8.58
CA PRO A 499 8.52 -3.54 8.93
C PRO A 499 10.03 -3.83 9.05
N ALA A 500 10.84 -3.01 8.40
CA ALA A 500 12.29 -3.20 8.35
C ALA A 500 13.02 -1.87 8.16
N GLN A 501 14.31 -1.84 8.53
CA GLN A 501 15.23 -0.74 8.26
C GLN A 501 16.46 -1.31 7.55
N ASP A 502 16.75 -0.81 6.36
CA ASP A 502 18.00 -1.12 5.65
C ASP A 502 18.88 0.12 5.47
N MET A 503 19.92 0.03 4.66
CA MET A 503 20.83 1.16 4.39
C MET A 503 20.22 2.21 3.46
N PHE A 504 19.11 1.90 2.80
CA PHE A 504 18.49 2.77 1.80
C PHE A 504 17.28 3.49 2.35
N MET A 505 16.44 2.82 3.15
CA MET A 505 15.20 3.39 3.67
C MET A 505 14.62 2.60 4.85
N THR A 506 13.67 3.25 5.55
CA THR A 506 12.74 2.56 6.46
C THR A 506 11.57 2.02 5.67
N HIS A 507 11.32 0.72 5.81
CA HIS A 507 10.19 0.04 5.21
C HIS A 507 9.04 -0.06 6.22
N PRO A 508 7.87 0.48 5.93
CA PRO A 508 6.70 0.35 6.82
C PRO A 508 6.18 -1.08 6.89
N GLY A 509 6.50 -1.89 5.86
CA GLY A 509 5.98 -3.24 5.70
C GLY A 509 4.59 -3.25 5.06
N ASN A 510 4.26 -4.34 4.35
CA ASN A 510 2.95 -4.59 3.77
C ASN A 510 2.06 -5.39 4.73
N MET A 511 2.67 -6.02 5.73
CA MET A 511 2.02 -6.76 6.80
C MET A 511 2.90 -6.81 8.05
N GLN A 512 2.30 -7.12 9.20
CA GLN A 512 3.05 -7.34 10.43
C GLN A 512 3.75 -8.71 10.42
N GLU A 513 4.81 -8.87 11.22
CA GLU A 513 5.53 -10.15 11.31
C GLU A 513 4.61 -11.34 11.66
N SER A 514 3.63 -11.13 12.55
CA SER A 514 2.66 -12.16 12.94
C SER A 514 1.70 -12.57 11.82
N GLU A 515 1.56 -11.74 10.78
CA GLU A 515 0.71 -11.97 9.61
C GLU A 515 1.47 -12.65 8.46
N PHE A 516 2.80 -12.69 8.54
CA PHE A 516 3.66 -13.27 7.50
C PHE A 516 3.55 -14.81 7.52
N LYS A 517 2.41 -15.31 7.08
CA LYS A 517 2.04 -16.73 6.97
C LYS A 517 0.79 -16.90 6.12
N ILE A 518 0.51 -18.10 5.70
CA ILE A 518 -0.77 -18.47 5.07
C ILE A 518 -1.86 -18.52 6.15
N LYS A 519 -2.91 -17.74 5.98
CA LYS A 519 -4.00 -17.62 6.99
C LYS A 519 -4.88 -18.85 7.04
N ASP A 520 -5.21 -19.44 5.88
CA ASP A 520 -6.03 -20.64 5.77
C ASP A 520 -5.15 -21.85 5.44
N PRO A 521 -5.01 -22.83 6.34
CA PRO A 521 -4.19 -24.04 6.12
C PRO A 521 -4.57 -24.84 4.87
N ALA A 522 -5.83 -24.74 4.39
CA ALA A 522 -6.25 -25.38 3.15
C ALA A 522 -5.49 -24.86 1.92
N TYR A 523 -4.92 -23.69 2.02
CA TYR A 523 -4.11 -23.07 0.97
C TYR A 523 -2.60 -23.08 1.27
N ASN A 524 -2.14 -23.89 2.24
CA ASN A 524 -0.69 -24.05 2.42
C ASN A 524 -0.02 -24.37 1.07
N PRO A 525 1.09 -23.70 0.72
CA PRO A 525 1.77 -23.96 -0.54
C PRO A 525 2.34 -25.38 -0.57
N TYR A 526 2.33 -26.00 -1.74
CA TYR A 526 3.02 -27.28 -1.96
C TYR A 526 4.54 -27.13 -1.78
N VAL A 527 5.07 -25.97 -2.16
CA VAL A 527 6.46 -25.56 -1.93
C VAL A 527 6.50 -24.08 -1.56
N LEU A 528 7.12 -23.77 -0.44
CA LEU A 528 7.58 -22.43 -0.08
C LEU A 528 9.07 -22.52 0.22
N MET A 529 9.90 -21.87 -0.60
CA MET A 529 11.36 -22.01 -0.56
C MET A 529 12.04 -20.65 -0.54
N ILE A 530 12.94 -20.43 0.41
CA ILE A 530 13.69 -19.17 0.52
C ILE A 530 15.18 -19.51 0.52
N ALA A 531 15.98 -18.79 -0.25
CA ALA A 531 17.43 -18.86 -0.22
C ALA A 531 18.05 -17.53 0.18
N GLY A 532 19.13 -17.59 0.97
CA GLY A 532 19.93 -16.43 1.35
C GLY A 532 21.42 -16.75 1.41
N GLY A 533 22.25 -15.85 0.87
CA GLY A 533 23.70 -15.96 0.92
C GLY A 533 24.26 -15.35 2.20
N THR A 534 25.23 -16.04 2.84
CA THR A 534 25.82 -15.55 4.09
C THR A 534 26.80 -14.38 3.89
N ASN A 535 27.16 -14.06 2.64
CA ASN A 535 28.00 -12.92 2.27
C ASN A 535 27.26 -11.94 1.34
N ASP A 536 25.93 -11.88 1.47
CA ASP A 536 25.12 -10.94 0.70
C ASP A 536 25.23 -9.54 1.33
N SER A 537 25.89 -8.61 0.65
CA SER A 537 26.10 -7.23 1.11
C SER A 537 24.98 -6.28 0.71
N VAL A 538 23.99 -6.72 -0.07
CA VAL A 538 22.88 -5.88 -0.54
C VAL A 538 21.67 -6.02 0.36
N VAL A 539 21.18 -7.26 0.54
CA VAL A 539 20.02 -7.53 1.40
C VAL A 539 20.42 -8.08 2.77
N GLY A 540 21.70 -8.32 3.01
CA GLY A 540 22.23 -8.74 4.32
C GLY A 540 21.49 -9.95 4.90
N THR A 541 20.98 -9.81 6.11
CA THR A 541 20.32 -10.88 6.87
C THR A 541 18.79 -10.93 6.65
N PHE A 542 18.21 -10.10 5.80
CA PHE A 542 16.75 -10.08 5.61
C PHE A 542 16.16 -11.41 5.10
N PRO A 543 16.79 -12.17 4.18
CA PRO A 543 16.30 -13.50 3.83
C PRO A 543 16.20 -14.45 5.02
N GLU A 544 17.19 -14.43 5.92
CA GLU A 544 17.19 -15.20 7.16
C GLU A 544 16.13 -14.68 8.16
N ALA A 545 15.89 -13.36 8.20
CA ALA A 545 14.82 -12.79 9.03
C ALA A 545 13.45 -13.31 8.60
N TYR A 546 13.16 -13.36 7.29
CA TYR A 546 11.92 -13.96 6.80
C TYR A 546 11.81 -15.45 7.17
N HIS A 547 12.89 -16.22 7.04
CA HIS A 547 12.91 -17.60 7.51
C HIS A 547 12.54 -17.69 9.01
N LYS A 548 13.15 -16.85 9.87
CA LYS A 548 12.87 -16.83 11.31
C LYS A 548 11.42 -16.45 11.61
N THR A 549 10.89 -15.46 10.91
CA THR A 549 9.49 -15.01 11.07
C THR A 549 8.51 -16.10 10.65
N LEU A 550 8.71 -16.76 9.51
CA LEU A 550 7.88 -17.88 9.08
C LEU A 550 7.94 -19.05 10.08
N THR A 551 9.13 -19.33 10.60
CA THR A 551 9.32 -20.38 11.65
C THR A 551 8.54 -20.01 12.91
N ALA A 552 8.64 -18.76 13.39
CA ALA A 552 7.91 -18.27 14.56
C ALA A 552 6.38 -18.32 14.37
N ASN A 553 5.93 -18.13 13.15
CA ASN A 553 4.52 -18.22 12.77
C ASN A 553 4.03 -19.64 12.48
N ASN A 554 4.87 -20.66 12.68
CA ASN A 554 4.61 -22.08 12.34
C ASN A 554 4.22 -22.28 10.86
N GLN A 555 4.73 -21.43 9.95
CA GLN A 555 4.55 -21.61 8.52
C GLN A 555 5.64 -22.53 7.98
N GLU A 556 5.21 -23.67 7.46
CA GLU A 556 6.13 -24.62 6.84
C GLU A 556 6.79 -24.01 5.60
N HIS A 557 8.10 -24.16 5.49
CA HIS A 557 8.91 -23.68 4.37
C HIS A 557 10.30 -24.35 4.37
N ILE A 558 10.99 -24.26 3.27
CA ILE A 558 12.37 -24.74 3.09
C ILE A 558 13.31 -23.53 3.10
N TRP A 559 14.27 -23.53 4.01
CA TRP A 559 15.32 -22.52 4.07
C TRP A 559 16.63 -23.07 3.49
N ILE A 560 17.22 -22.32 2.54
CA ILE A 560 18.50 -22.64 1.91
C ILE A 560 19.52 -21.57 2.29
N SER A 561 20.34 -21.86 3.30
CA SER A 561 21.49 -21.02 3.61
C SER A 561 22.66 -21.37 2.66
N ILE A 562 23.22 -20.35 2.02
CA ILE A 562 24.31 -20.52 1.03
C ILE A 562 25.59 -19.92 1.59
N PRO A 563 26.50 -20.72 2.13
CA PRO A 563 27.76 -20.24 2.70
C PRO A 563 28.62 -19.51 1.63
N GLY A 564 29.02 -18.26 1.96
CA GLY A 564 29.79 -17.41 1.04
C GLY A 564 29.01 -16.86 -0.13
N GLY A 565 27.72 -17.20 -0.28
CA GLY A 565 26.85 -16.68 -1.33
C GLY A 565 26.65 -15.17 -1.22
N GLY A 566 26.76 -14.46 -2.34
CA GLY A 566 26.48 -13.02 -2.45
C GLY A 566 25.16 -12.73 -3.15
N HIS A 567 24.89 -11.45 -3.40
CA HIS A 567 23.67 -10.99 -4.09
C HIS A 567 23.74 -11.16 -5.62
N ASN A 568 23.85 -12.42 -6.08
CA ASN A 568 24.09 -12.74 -7.49
C ASN A 568 23.72 -14.20 -7.81
N ALA A 569 24.22 -14.72 -8.92
CA ALA A 569 23.99 -16.09 -9.37
C ALA A 569 24.37 -17.16 -8.34
N SER A 570 25.31 -16.89 -7.41
CA SER A 570 25.66 -17.86 -6.35
C SER A 570 24.48 -18.17 -5.42
N CYS A 571 23.55 -17.24 -5.27
CA CYS A 571 22.32 -17.42 -4.49
C CYS A 571 21.13 -17.85 -5.40
N VAL A 572 21.00 -17.24 -6.58
CA VAL A 572 19.86 -17.48 -7.48
C VAL A 572 19.89 -18.91 -8.04
N THR A 573 21.06 -19.38 -8.48
CA THR A 573 21.20 -20.68 -9.15
C THR A 573 20.77 -21.85 -8.27
N PRO A 574 21.22 -21.97 -6.99
CA PRO A 574 20.72 -23.03 -6.10
C PRO A 574 19.22 -22.97 -5.84
N LEU A 575 18.64 -21.77 -5.63
CA LEU A 575 17.19 -21.66 -5.47
C LEU A 575 16.48 -22.16 -6.73
N MET A 576 16.81 -21.61 -7.89
CA MET A 576 16.11 -21.93 -9.13
C MET A 576 16.23 -23.41 -9.49
N TYR A 577 17.38 -24.03 -9.26
CA TYR A 577 17.58 -25.46 -9.48
C TYR A 577 16.61 -26.30 -8.63
N ASN A 578 16.59 -26.08 -7.32
CA ASN A 578 15.72 -26.82 -6.42
C ASN A 578 14.23 -26.52 -6.67
N PHE A 579 13.90 -25.25 -6.94
CA PHE A 579 12.53 -24.82 -7.18
C PHE A 579 11.95 -25.38 -8.48
N ILE A 580 12.66 -25.29 -9.60
CA ILE A 580 12.24 -25.87 -10.89
C ILE A 580 12.08 -27.38 -10.77
N LYS A 581 13.00 -28.04 -10.07
CA LYS A 581 12.97 -29.49 -9.85
C LYS A 581 11.79 -29.94 -9.00
N SER A 582 11.35 -29.09 -8.07
CA SER A 582 10.28 -29.41 -7.09
C SER A 582 8.89 -28.95 -7.54
N ALA A 583 8.79 -27.95 -8.40
CA ALA A 583 7.50 -27.41 -8.81
C ALA A 583 6.67 -28.43 -9.62
N PHE A 584 5.33 -28.41 -9.40
CA PHE A 584 4.33 -29.17 -10.16
C PHE A 584 4.37 -30.70 -10.03
N LYS A 585 4.99 -31.21 -8.96
CA LYS A 585 5.14 -32.66 -8.68
C LYS A 585 4.44 -33.11 -7.39
N SER A 586 3.67 -32.21 -6.73
CA SER A 586 2.94 -32.49 -5.49
C SER A 586 1.75 -33.41 -5.68
#